data_4548cdf1fda58d985e2069ddca02540f
#
_entry.id   4548cdf1fda58d985e2069ddca02540f
#
_cell.length_a   1.000
_cell.length_b   1.000
_cell.length_c   1.000
_cell.angle_alpha   90.00
_cell.angle_beta   90.00
_cell.angle_gamma   90.00
#
_symmetry.space_group_name_H-M   'P 1'
#
loop_
_entity.id
_entity.type
_entity.pdbx_description
1 polymer ?
#
loop_
_entity_poly.entity_id
_entity_poly.type
_entity_poly.pdbx_seq_one_letter_code
_entity_poly.pdbx_strand_id
1 'polypeptide(L)'
;MTINTSRRNFLRGLGGAGLFAIGGCKCPLGCQKIKLAAVGVMGKGYSDWTPMLKSGLVEMVAFCDADYTMRERAALQLAKDGIDFDIYSVPFFTDYRKLLDNAGVLGIEAMTISTPDHVHAPVAIGAMKQGIHVYVQKPLVRTLWELDYFDRTAKDNGVIVQMGNQGSSLDSMRRCTEVIQSGILGDVKEVHVWTNRAVWPQGKGVADYVTSRGAKGDPVRNGLNWDAWLATAKKRPFLDKYPADAKVYDPWKLGANVYHSFTWRGFHDFGAGAFGDMACHTMNLPFRGLELAGVSDAECVKIEEKNDIAYPSKSIVKLTYKARESKVRPGVKLPAVTLFWYDGYDMDKPGKSAMKPSAEIMPKVIKTFKEVPNTGCYIIGSKGAVLMQDDYGAKCALALNDDPTFVDIFQHEKAKLVARTIPFCVGSKAAADGKSTVEMKGFAEGHYGEFVNAIRGEGPWYEQTHSRCFADIEYCIPQMEGILVGCIAQQVSGKLAWNSATQSFDNAAANALVKPYIRKGWEF
;
A
#
# COMPACT_ATOMS: atom_id res chain seq x y z
N MET A 1 -16.00 41.34 -16.12
CA MET A 1 -16.86 40.26 -15.57
C MET A 1 -16.69 39.03 -16.47
N THR A 2 -15.81 38.17 -16.13
CA THR A 2 -15.53 36.91 -16.86
C THR A 2 -16.19 35.77 -16.10
N ILE A 3 -17.21 35.19 -16.69
CA ILE A 3 -17.98 34.08 -16.10
C ILE A 3 -17.19 32.80 -16.37
N ASN A 4 -16.65 32.25 -15.30
CA ASN A 4 -15.95 30.96 -15.32
C ASN A 4 -17.00 29.84 -15.13
N THR A 5 -17.55 29.33 -16.22
CA THR A 5 -18.47 28.19 -16.20
C THR A 5 -17.68 26.88 -16.16
N SER A 6 -17.60 26.28 -15.00
CA SER A 6 -17.02 24.95 -14.83
C SER A 6 -17.88 23.90 -15.58
N ARG A 7 -17.24 22.86 -16.13
CA ARG A 7 -17.92 21.70 -16.77
C ARG A 7 -19.05 21.10 -15.94
N ARG A 8 -19.06 21.32 -14.64
CA ARG A 8 -20.07 20.87 -13.68
C ARG A 8 -21.45 21.53 -13.88
N ASN A 9 -21.50 22.76 -14.39
CA ASN A 9 -22.76 23.50 -14.61
C ASN A 9 -23.43 23.12 -15.95
N PHE A 10 -22.71 22.55 -16.89
CA PHE A 10 -23.28 22.08 -18.15
C PHE A 10 -24.16 20.84 -17.97
N LEU A 11 -23.88 19.98 -17.00
CA LEU A 11 -24.64 18.75 -16.71
C LEU A 11 -25.86 18.96 -15.81
N ARG A 12 -26.03 20.13 -15.17
CA ARG A 12 -27.17 20.43 -14.31
C ARG A 12 -28.32 21.16 -15.01
N GLY A 13 -28.14 21.57 -16.25
CA GLY A 13 -29.13 22.34 -17.03
C GLY A 13 -30.15 21.53 -17.84
N LEU A 14 -30.12 20.21 -17.83
CA LEU A 14 -30.99 19.34 -18.60
C LEU A 14 -31.95 18.49 -17.72
N GLY A 15 -32.63 19.11 -16.79
CA GLY A 15 -33.70 18.52 -16.01
C GLY A 15 -35.06 18.97 -16.54
N GLY A 16 -35.63 18.29 -17.52
CA GLY A 16 -36.98 18.54 -18.05
C GLY A 16 -37.37 17.56 -19.15
N ALA A 17 -38.13 16.53 -18.79
CA ALA A 17 -39.00 15.69 -19.58
C ALA A 17 -38.60 15.38 -21.04
N GLY A 18 -38.12 14.16 -21.26
CA GLY A 18 -37.99 13.54 -22.57
C GLY A 18 -37.37 12.16 -22.41
N LEU A 19 -38.21 11.10 -22.42
CA LEU A 19 -37.77 9.74 -22.62
C LEU A 19 -37.09 9.64 -24.00
N PHE A 20 -35.79 9.83 -24.03
CA PHE A 20 -34.97 9.32 -25.11
C PHE A 20 -34.15 8.17 -24.52
N ALA A 21 -34.50 6.95 -24.92
CA ALA A 21 -33.62 5.81 -24.84
C ALA A 21 -32.34 6.17 -25.62
N ILE A 22 -31.36 6.72 -24.94
CA ILE A 22 -29.98 6.77 -25.45
C ILE A 22 -29.51 5.33 -25.34
N GLY A 23 -29.73 4.57 -26.42
CA GLY A 23 -28.96 3.36 -26.66
C GLY A 23 -27.48 3.78 -26.54
N GLY A 24 -26.84 3.39 -25.43
CA GLY A 24 -25.44 3.56 -25.26
C GLY A 24 -24.74 2.89 -26.43
N CYS A 25 -24.20 3.68 -27.36
CA CYS A 25 -23.19 3.17 -28.26
C CYS A 25 -22.11 2.60 -27.36
N LYS A 26 -22.10 1.28 -27.16
CA LYS A 26 -20.91 0.56 -26.71
C LYS A 26 -19.87 0.83 -27.80
N CYS A 27 -18.98 1.78 -27.54
CA CYS A 27 -17.79 1.91 -28.35
C CYS A 27 -17.13 0.53 -28.40
N PRO A 28 -16.81 -0.02 -29.55
CA PRO A 28 -16.11 -1.30 -29.63
C PRO A 28 -14.87 -1.20 -28.74
N LEU A 29 -14.65 -2.21 -27.89
CA LEU A 29 -13.42 -2.37 -27.10
C LEU A 29 -12.21 -2.08 -28.02
N GLY A 30 -11.59 -0.89 -27.91
CA GLY A 30 -10.45 -0.51 -28.76
C GLY A 30 -10.31 0.96 -29.13
N CYS A 31 -11.29 1.85 -28.86
CA CYS A 31 -11.26 3.19 -29.46
C CYS A 31 -10.46 4.26 -28.71
N GLN A 32 -10.18 4.15 -27.41
CA GLN A 32 -9.38 5.17 -26.72
C GLN A 32 -8.53 4.56 -25.59
N LYS A 33 -7.21 4.75 -25.68
CA LYS A 33 -6.27 4.37 -24.62
C LYS A 33 -6.29 5.42 -23.52
N ILE A 34 -6.14 4.96 -22.26
CA ILE A 34 -5.97 5.84 -21.10
C ILE A 34 -4.59 6.49 -21.17
N LYS A 35 -4.53 7.81 -21.14
CA LYS A 35 -3.28 8.57 -21.09
C LYS A 35 -2.69 8.54 -19.68
N LEU A 36 -1.61 7.77 -19.51
CA LEU A 36 -0.95 7.50 -18.23
C LEU A 36 0.37 8.25 -18.11
N ALA A 37 0.58 8.91 -16.97
CA ALA A 37 1.90 9.36 -16.53
C ALA A 37 2.43 8.49 -15.39
N ALA A 38 3.76 8.32 -15.30
CA ALA A 38 4.39 7.59 -14.21
C ALA A 38 5.34 8.48 -13.41
N VAL A 39 5.14 8.54 -12.07
CA VAL A 39 6.00 9.23 -11.12
C VAL A 39 6.73 8.19 -10.26
N GLY A 40 8.08 8.18 -10.35
CA GLY A 40 8.90 7.05 -9.94
C GLY A 40 9.00 6.04 -11.07
N VAL A 41 10.15 6.02 -11.77
CA VAL A 41 10.27 5.35 -13.08
C VAL A 41 10.85 3.96 -12.99
N MET A 42 11.78 3.72 -12.06
CA MET A 42 12.49 2.46 -11.90
C MET A 42 12.10 1.69 -10.63
N GLY A 43 12.64 0.49 -10.47
CA GLY A 43 12.35 -0.38 -9.34
C GLY A 43 10.87 -0.76 -9.28
N LYS A 44 10.18 -0.35 -8.20
CA LYS A 44 8.75 -0.64 -8.08
C LYS A 44 7.93 0.10 -9.14
N GLY A 45 8.28 1.35 -9.46
CA GLY A 45 7.61 2.11 -10.52
C GLY A 45 7.62 1.37 -11.85
N TYR A 46 8.77 0.86 -12.27
CA TYR A 46 8.89 0.06 -13.50
C TYR A 46 7.91 -1.12 -13.51
N SER A 47 7.84 -1.87 -12.40
CA SER A 47 6.92 -3.00 -12.28
C SER A 47 5.44 -2.60 -12.12
N ASP A 48 5.13 -1.32 -11.95
CA ASP A 48 3.77 -0.82 -11.87
C ASP A 48 3.25 -0.32 -13.23
N TRP A 49 4.01 0.53 -13.94
CA TRP A 49 3.54 1.08 -15.20
C TRP A 49 3.71 0.13 -16.40
N THR A 50 4.71 -0.77 -16.40
CA THR A 50 4.94 -1.66 -17.56
C THR A 50 3.82 -2.69 -17.78
N PRO A 51 3.20 -3.32 -16.76
CA PRO A 51 2.04 -4.18 -16.98
C PRO A 51 0.83 -3.42 -17.54
N MET A 52 0.63 -2.17 -17.10
CA MET A 52 -0.43 -1.33 -17.64
C MET A 52 -0.18 -1.01 -19.13
N LEU A 53 1.05 -0.64 -19.51
CA LEU A 53 1.44 -0.44 -20.92
C LEU A 53 1.23 -1.71 -21.73
N LYS A 54 1.68 -2.88 -21.25
CA LYS A 54 1.54 -4.18 -21.92
C LYS A 54 0.08 -4.60 -22.15
N SER A 55 -0.86 -4.07 -21.37
CA SER A 55 -2.28 -4.34 -21.59
C SER A 55 -2.79 -3.86 -22.96
N GLY A 56 -2.07 -2.93 -23.60
CA GLY A 56 -2.50 -2.27 -24.84
C GLY A 56 -3.60 -1.23 -24.65
N LEU A 57 -4.14 -1.08 -23.43
CA LEU A 57 -5.24 -0.16 -23.08
C LEU A 57 -4.75 1.19 -22.54
N VAL A 58 -3.43 1.36 -22.44
CA VAL A 58 -2.78 2.54 -21.89
C VAL A 58 -1.80 3.13 -22.90
N GLU A 59 -1.71 4.44 -22.94
CA GLU A 59 -0.72 5.23 -23.66
C GLU A 59 0.13 5.99 -22.63
N MET A 60 1.45 5.77 -22.61
CA MET A 60 2.34 6.55 -21.77
C MET A 60 2.55 7.93 -22.37
N VAL A 61 2.25 8.98 -21.61
CA VAL A 61 2.34 10.38 -22.11
C VAL A 61 3.38 11.22 -21.37
N ALA A 62 3.87 10.79 -20.21
CA ALA A 62 4.95 11.46 -19.48
C ALA A 62 5.57 10.56 -18.41
N PHE A 63 6.81 10.89 -18.03
CA PHE A 63 7.50 10.32 -16.87
C PHE A 63 8.02 11.41 -15.96
N CYS A 64 8.11 11.09 -14.66
CA CYS A 64 8.73 11.95 -13.66
C CYS A 64 9.54 11.12 -12.67
N ASP A 65 10.80 11.51 -12.47
CA ASP A 65 11.66 10.99 -11.41
C ASP A 65 12.67 12.06 -11.03
N ALA A 66 12.90 12.27 -9.73
CA ALA A 66 13.88 13.25 -9.27
C ALA A 66 15.32 12.89 -9.68
N ASP A 67 15.58 11.63 -10.01
CA ASP A 67 16.83 11.15 -10.59
C ASP A 67 16.67 10.92 -12.11
N TYR A 68 17.17 11.83 -12.92
CA TYR A 68 17.08 11.75 -14.38
C TYR A 68 17.74 10.48 -14.95
N THR A 69 18.73 9.91 -14.25
CA THR A 69 19.39 8.67 -14.71
C THR A 69 18.44 7.47 -14.75
N MET A 70 17.28 7.55 -14.09
CA MET A 70 16.25 6.51 -14.13
C MET A 70 15.63 6.36 -15.52
N ARG A 71 15.65 7.42 -16.36
CA ARG A 71 15.19 7.36 -17.75
C ARG A 71 16.04 6.40 -18.59
N GLU A 72 17.37 6.54 -18.51
CA GLU A 72 18.30 5.65 -19.21
C GLU A 72 18.21 4.22 -18.72
N ARG A 73 18.15 4.02 -17.38
CA ARG A 73 17.98 2.70 -16.79
C ARG A 73 16.69 2.02 -17.25
N ALA A 74 15.59 2.79 -17.36
CA ALA A 74 14.33 2.26 -17.85
C ALA A 74 14.42 1.89 -19.34
N ALA A 75 15.08 2.68 -20.17
CA ALA A 75 15.32 2.36 -21.58
C ALA A 75 16.08 1.03 -21.74
N LEU A 76 17.16 0.85 -20.96
CA LEU A 76 17.94 -0.38 -20.97
C LEU A 76 17.10 -1.59 -20.47
N GLN A 77 16.26 -1.40 -19.45
CA GLN A 77 15.43 -2.48 -18.93
C GLN A 77 14.29 -2.82 -19.91
N LEU A 78 13.67 -1.86 -20.57
CA LEU A 78 12.67 -2.10 -21.62
C LEU A 78 13.23 -2.94 -22.76
N ALA A 79 14.43 -2.59 -23.25
CA ALA A 79 15.12 -3.36 -24.28
C ALA A 79 15.41 -4.80 -23.82
N LYS A 80 15.89 -4.97 -22.59
CA LYS A 80 16.13 -6.30 -21.99
C LYS A 80 14.87 -7.15 -21.89
N ASP A 81 13.74 -6.53 -21.53
CA ASP A 81 12.45 -7.21 -21.34
C ASP A 81 11.69 -7.38 -22.67
N GLY A 82 12.25 -6.92 -23.79
CA GLY A 82 11.62 -6.99 -25.12
C GLY A 82 10.33 -6.17 -25.23
N ILE A 83 10.23 -5.05 -24.47
CA ILE A 83 9.08 -4.16 -24.53
C ILE A 83 9.36 -3.07 -25.57
N ASP A 84 8.59 -3.06 -26.64
CA ASP A 84 8.70 -2.07 -27.73
C ASP A 84 8.06 -0.75 -27.30
N PHE A 85 8.83 0.06 -26.58
CA PHE A 85 8.43 1.41 -26.16
C PHE A 85 9.67 2.31 -26.01
N ASP A 86 9.70 3.40 -26.74
CA ASP A 86 10.75 4.41 -26.62
C ASP A 86 10.40 5.43 -25.53
N ILE A 87 11.02 5.31 -24.36
CA ILE A 87 10.83 6.25 -23.25
C ILE A 87 11.31 7.68 -23.58
N TYR A 88 12.14 7.85 -24.64
CA TYR A 88 12.59 9.16 -25.08
C TYR A 88 11.56 9.88 -25.98
N SER A 89 10.54 9.17 -26.46
CA SER A 89 9.46 9.76 -27.27
C SER A 89 8.49 10.65 -26.49
N VAL A 90 8.51 10.59 -25.14
CA VAL A 90 7.60 11.36 -24.27
C VAL A 90 8.38 12.26 -23.30
N PRO A 91 7.78 13.36 -22.79
CA PRO A 91 8.41 14.25 -21.82
C PRO A 91 8.85 13.53 -20.54
N PHE A 92 9.98 13.98 -19.96
CA PHE A 92 10.49 13.54 -18.68
C PHE A 92 10.76 14.73 -17.76
N PHE A 93 10.18 14.70 -16.56
CA PHE A 93 10.28 15.76 -15.57
C PHE A 93 11.13 15.29 -14.38
N THR A 94 11.93 16.19 -13.78
CA THR A 94 12.67 15.92 -12.53
C THR A 94 12.03 16.55 -11.30
N ASP A 95 10.86 17.18 -11.48
CA ASP A 95 10.04 17.78 -10.43
C ASP A 95 8.57 17.51 -10.76
N TYR A 96 7.87 16.81 -9.85
CA TYR A 96 6.47 16.42 -10.05
C TYR A 96 5.52 17.62 -10.20
N ARG A 97 5.86 18.79 -9.62
CA ARG A 97 5.05 20.02 -9.77
C ARG A 97 5.02 20.45 -11.22
N LYS A 98 6.17 20.34 -11.93
CA LYS A 98 6.24 20.62 -13.36
C LYS A 98 5.44 19.64 -14.21
N LEU A 99 5.40 18.35 -13.82
CA LEU A 99 4.51 17.38 -14.46
C LEU A 99 3.04 17.79 -14.25
N LEU A 100 2.64 18.13 -13.02
CA LEU A 100 1.26 18.56 -12.69
C LEU A 100 0.88 19.88 -13.42
N ASP A 101 1.79 20.85 -13.52
CA ASP A 101 1.59 22.08 -14.27
C ASP A 101 1.28 21.81 -15.77
N ASN A 102 1.80 20.71 -16.31
CA ASN A 102 1.62 20.32 -17.71
C ASN A 102 0.55 19.24 -17.93
N ALA A 103 -0.09 18.76 -16.87
CA ALA A 103 -1.00 17.61 -16.96
C ALA A 103 -2.16 17.82 -17.93
N GLY A 104 -2.75 19.01 -17.95
CA GLY A 104 -3.83 19.37 -18.87
C GLY A 104 -3.39 19.40 -20.34
N VAL A 105 -2.20 19.92 -20.63
CA VAL A 105 -1.65 19.99 -22.00
C VAL A 105 -1.31 18.59 -22.51
N LEU A 106 -0.78 17.72 -21.64
CA LEU A 106 -0.46 16.32 -21.95
C LEU A 106 -1.71 15.43 -21.98
N GLY A 107 -2.84 15.95 -21.49
CA GLY A 107 -4.09 15.22 -21.40
C GLY A 107 -4.03 14.03 -20.47
N ILE A 108 -3.28 14.11 -19.37
CA ILE A 108 -3.11 13.00 -18.41
C ILE A 108 -4.45 12.67 -17.78
N GLU A 109 -4.86 11.42 -17.88
CA GLU A 109 -6.10 10.88 -17.31
C GLU A 109 -5.84 10.03 -16.05
N ALA A 110 -4.66 9.38 -16.00
CA ALA A 110 -4.26 8.54 -14.88
C ALA A 110 -2.77 8.71 -14.55
N MET A 111 -2.40 8.38 -13.32
CA MET A 111 -1.01 8.49 -12.86
C MET A 111 -0.65 7.32 -11.95
N THR A 112 0.51 6.68 -12.20
CA THR A 112 1.14 5.80 -11.22
C THR A 112 2.11 6.60 -10.36
N ILE A 113 2.09 6.38 -9.04
CA ILE A 113 2.90 7.09 -8.06
C ILE A 113 3.65 6.05 -7.23
N SER A 114 4.95 5.89 -7.52
CA SER A 114 5.82 4.85 -6.97
C SER A 114 7.15 5.46 -6.47
N THR A 115 7.02 6.55 -5.75
CA THR A 115 8.09 7.37 -5.16
C THR A 115 8.44 6.90 -3.73
N PRO A 116 9.36 7.54 -3.01
CA PRO A 116 9.43 7.46 -1.55
C PRO A 116 8.12 7.90 -0.89
N ASP A 117 7.79 7.31 0.29
CA ASP A 117 6.48 7.45 0.92
C ASP A 117 6.04 8.90 1.15
N HIS A 118 7.00 9.79 1.51
CA HIS A 118 6.72 11.21 1.78
C HIS A 118 6.30 12.01 0.54
N VAL A 119 6.44 11.44 -0.65
CA VAL A 119 6.06 12.09 -1.93
C VAL A 119 4.73 11.55 -2.45
N HIS A 120 4.19 10.46 -1.89
CA HIS A 120 2.91 9.89 -2.33
C HIS A 120 1.76 10.90 -2.23
N ALA A 121 1.53 11.44 -1.03
CA ALA A 121 0.42 12.37 -0.79
C ALA A 121 0.49 13.63 -1.65
N PRO A 122 1.60 14.40 -1.71
CA PRO A 122 1.63 15.64 -2.48
C PRO A 122 1.41 15.42 -3.98
N VAL A 123 1.96 14.36 -4.55
CA VAL A 123 1.74 14.03 -5.97
C VAL A 123 0.29 13.60 -6.21
N ALA A 124 -0.21 12.65 -5.41
CA ALA A 124 -1.56 12.11 -5.59
C ALA A 124 -2.64 13.15 -5.39
N ILE A 125 -2.54 13.96 -4.32
CA ILE A 125 -3.51 15.03 -4.03
C ILE A 125 -3.49 16.08 -5.14
N GLY A 126 -2.30 16.46 -5.63
CA GLY A 126 -2.15 17.39 -6.75
C GLY A 126 -2.77 16.85 -8.04
N ALA A 127 -2.63 15.56 -8.33
CA ALA A 127 -3.24 14.90 -9.47
C ALA A 127 -4.77 14.80 -9.32
N MET A 128 -5.26 14.34 -8.17
CA MET A 128 -6.69 14.17 -7.89
C MET A 128 -7.48 15.48 -7.96
N LYS A 129 -6.89 16.61 -7.51
CA LYS A 129 -7.48 17.96 -7.67
C LYS A 129 -7.71 18.35 -9.13
N GLN A 130 -6.97 17.75 -10.06
CA GLN A 130 -7.14 17.95 -11.50
C GLN A 130 -8.05 16.90 -12.17
N GLY A 131 -8.68 16.02 -11.37
CA GLY A 131 -9.53 14.95 -11.85
C GLY A 131 -8.78 13.74 -12.42
N ILE A 132 -7.49 13.61 -12.11
CA ILE A 132 -6.64 12.51 -12.58
C ILE A 132 -6.77 11.32 -11.64
N HIS A 133 -7.04 10.13 -12.18
CA HIS A 133 -7.09 8.87 -11.46
C HIS A 133 -5.69 8.47 -10.98
N VAL A 134 -5.58 7.85 -9.79
CA VAL A 134 -4.27 7.55 -9.20
C VAL A 134 -4.13 6.10 -8.76
N TYR A 135 -3.04 5.46 -9.18
CA TYR A 135 -2.50 4.25 -8.60
C TYR A 135 -1.32 4.66 -7.72
N VAL A 136 -1.44 4.48 -6.42
CA VAL A 136 -0.42 4.91 -5.45
C VAL A 136 0.21 3.71 -4.77
N GLN A 137 1.54 3.64 -4.75
CA GLN A 137 2.23 2.59 -4.02
C GLN A 137 1.94 2.65 -2.50
N LYS A 138 2.11 1.51 -1.87
CA LYS A 138 1.97 1.39 -0.42
C LYS A 138 3.26 1.86 0.30
N PRO A 139 3.13 2.41 1.50
CA PRO A 139 1.89 2.86 2.14
C PRO A 139 1.26 4.01 1.36
N LEU A 140 -0.08 4.08 1.36
CA LEU A 140 -0.82 5.08 0.55
C LEU A 140 -0.33 6.51 0.80
N VAL A 141 -0.09 6.82 2.06
CA VAL A 141 0.46 8.09 2.57
C VAL A 141 1.30 7.82 3.82
N ARG A 142 2.00 8.84 4.34
CA ARG A 142 2.92 8.69 5.47
C ARG A 142 2.36 9.17 6.82
N THR A 143 1.35 10.03 6.84
CA THR A 143 0.78 10.62 8.06
C THR A 143 -0.74 10.58 8.08
N LEU A 144 -1.34 10.66 9.28
CA LEU A 144 -2.79 10.64 9.45
C LEU A 144 -3.47 11.87 8.84
N TRP A 145 -2.85 13.05 8.91
CA TRP A 145 -3.35 14.25 8.25
C TRP A 145 -3.35 14.12 6.72
N GLU A 146 -2.29 13.55 6.15
CA GLU A 146 -2.24 13.25 4.72
C GLU A 146 -3.34 12.25 4.32
N LEU A 147 -3.63 11.26 5.18
CA LEU A 147 -4.67 10.26 4.94
C LEU A 147 -6.07 10.88 4.85
N ASP A 148 -6.42 11.75 5.80
CA ASP A 148 -7.70 12.47 5.81
C ASP A 148 -7.82 13.42 4.60
N TYR A 149 -6.74 14.13 4.28
CA TYR A 149 -6.72 15.04 3.13
C TYR A 149 -6.82 14.28 1.80
N PHE A 150 -6.15 13.16 1.70
CA PHE A 150 -6.20 12.28 0.53
C PHE A 150 -7.62 11.72 0.32
N ASP A 151 -8.26 11.19 1.36
CA ASP A 151 -9.61 10.64 1.32
C ASP A 151 -10.64 11.67 0.85
N ARG A 152 -10.63 12.86 1.48
CA ARG A 152 -11.50 13.96 1.08
C ARG A 152 -11.28 14.38 -0.36
N THR A 153 -10.02 14.54 -0.77
CA THR A 153 -9.70 14.97 -2.14
C THR A 153 -10.17 13.96 -3.18
N ALA A 154 -9.99 12.66 -2.92
CA ALA A 154 -10.45 11.63 -3.84
C ALA A 154 -11.97 11.61 -3.97
N LYS A 155 -12.70 11.72 -2.86
CA LYS A 155 -14.18 11.76 -2.82
C LYS A 155 -14.74 13.01 -3.50
N ASP A 156 -14.18 14.18 -3.20
CA ASP A 156 -14.63 15.47 -3.75
C ASP A 156 -14.46 15.53 -5.28
N ASN A 157 -13.45 14.88 -5.83
CA ASN A 157 -13.18 14.86 -7.26
C ASN A 157 -13.71 13.60 -7.97
N GLY A 158 -14.24 12.62 -7.25
CA GLY A 158 -14.83 11.40 -7.82
C GLY A 158 -13.85 10.57 -8.64
N VAL A 159 -12.56 10.61 -8.28
CA VAL A 159 -11.50 9.90 -8.99
C VAL A 159 -11.36 8.46 -8.51
N ILE A 160 -10.84 7.60 -9.38
CA ILE A 160 -10.48 6.23 -9.05
C ILE A 160 -9.12 6.24 -8.35
N VAL A 161 -9.07 5.56 -7.22
CA VAL A 161 -7.85 5.34 -6.44
C VAL A 161 -7.64 3.84 -6.28
N GLN A 162 -6.42 3.38 -6.51
CA GLN A 162 -5.98 2.05 -6.13
C GLN A 162 -4.64 2.11 -5.40
N MET A 163 -4.57 1.46 -4.24
CA MET A 163 -3.29 1.27 -3.54
C MET A 163 -2.50 0.10 -4.12
N GLY A 164 -1.19 0.23 -4.20
CA GLY A 164 -0.25 -0.80 -4.66
C GLY A 164 -0.14 -2.01 -3.74
N ASN A 165 -1.28 -2.54 -3.30
CA ASN A 165 -1.38 -3.72 -2.44
C ASN A 165 -1.69 -4.96 -3.27
N GLN A 166 -0.67 -5.47 -4.01
CA GLN A 166 -0.80 -6.53 -5.00
C GLN A 166 -1.39 -7.83 -4.46
N GLY A 167 -1.16 -8.16 -3.19
CA GLY A 167 -1.75 -9.33 -2.53
C GLY A 167 -3.27 -9.38 -2.62
N SER A 168 -3.92 -8.22 -2.71
CA SER A 168 -5.38 -8.12 -2.88
C SER A 168 -5.92 -8.80 -4.15
N SER A 169 -5.09 -8.97 -5.15
CA SER A 169 -5.47 -9.59 -6.43
C SER A 169 -5.18 -11.09 -6.50
N LEU A 170 -4.57 -11.67 -5.44
CA LEU A 170 -4.34 -13.10 -5.35
C LEU A 170 -5.63 -13.84 -5.01
N ASP A 171 -5.92 -14.93 -5.73
CA ASP A 171 -7.13 -15.72 -5.47
C ASP A 171 -7.11 -16.39 -4.08
N SER A 172 -5.95 -16.84 -3.61
CA SER A 172 -5.78 -17.36 -2.25
C SER A 172 -6.15 -16.34 -1.16
N MET A 173 -5.75 -15.07 -1.35
CA MET A 173 -6.13 -13.97 -0.45
C MET A 173 -7.65 -13.77 -0.46
N ARG A 174 -8.26 -13.70 -1.64
CA ARG A 174 -9.72 -13.54 -1.82
C ARG A 174 -10.47 -14.74 -1.21
N ARG A 175 -10.01 -15.96 -1.51
CA ARG A 175 -10.60 -17.17 -0.95
C ARG A 175 -10.53 -17.23 0.57
N CYS A 176 -9.38 -16.93 1.12
CA CYS A 176 -9.19 -16.91 2.56
C CYS A 176 -10.06 -15.84 3.23
N THR A 177 -10.20 -14.68 2.61
CA THR A 177 -11.12 -13.62 3.05
C THR A 177 -12.56 -14.13 3.14
N GLU A 178 -13.08 -14.78 2.09
CA GLU A 178 -14.44 -15.36 2.07
C GLU A 178 -14.65 -16.38 3.19
N VAL A 179 -13.67 -17.26 3.38
CA VAL A 179 -13.71 -18.29 4.42
C VAL A 179 -13.76 -17.67 5.82
N ILE A 180 -12.98 -16.62 6.09
CA ILE A 180 -13.05 -15.89 7.37
C ILE A 180 -14.41 -15.21 7.52
N GLN A 181 -14.87 -14.51 6.48
CA GLN A 181 -16.14 -13.78 6.48
C GLN A 181 -17.36 -14.68 6.61
N SER A 182 -17.27 -15.97 6.26
CA SER A 182 -18.36 -16.94 6.48
C SER A 182 -18.67 -17.18 7.97
N GLY A 183 -17.74 -16.78 8.86
CA GLY A 183 -17.87 -17.01 10.31
C GLY A 183 -17.41 -18.40 10.77
N ILE A 184 -16.75 -19.17 9.93
CA ILE A 184 -16.27 -20.52 10.25
C ILE A 184 -15.31 -20.54 11.45
N LEU A 185 -14.57 -19.43 11.68
CA LEU A 185 -13.66 -19.29 12.81
C LEU A 185 -14.37 -19.01 14.14
N GLY A 186 -15.68 -18.68 14.13
CA GLY A 186 -16.38 -18.15 15.30
C GLY A 186 -15.90 -16.74 15.66
N ASP A 187 -15.90 -16.41 16.96
CA ASP A 187 -15.45 -15.11 17.45
C ASP A 187 -13.93 -15.00 17.39
N VAL A 188 -13.45 -14.00 16.66
CA VAL A 188 -12.02 -13.66 16.58
C VAL A 188 -11.77 -12.43 17.44
N LYS A 189 -10.91 -12.57 18.47
CA LYS A 189 -10.56 -11.49 19.41
C LYS A 189 -9.08 -11.15 19.39
N GLU A 190 -8.25 -12.00 18.78
CA GLU A 190 -6.79 -11.86 18.75
C GLU A 190 -6.22 -12.22 17.40
N VAL A 191 -5.27 -11.40 16.94
CA VAL A 191 -4.54 -11.55 15.69
C VAL A 191 -3.08 -11.24 15.91
N HIS A 192 -2.18 -12.05 15.33
CA HIS A 192 -0.74 -11.82 15.33
C HIS A 192 -0.25 -11.66 13.89
N VAL A 193 0.51 -10.61 13.62
CA VAL A 193 1.08 -10.31 12.31
C VAL A 193 2.56 -10.01 12.48
N TRP A 194 3.42 -10.67 11.73
CA TRP A 194 4.87 -10.50 11.85
C TRP A 194 5.55 -10.45 10.48
N THR A 195 6.71 -9.81 10.44
CA THR A 195 7.55 -9.71 9.25
C THR A 195 9.02 -9.89 9.58
N ASN A 196 9.81 -10.29 8.59
CA ASN A 196 11.28 -10.33 8.65
C ASN A 196 11.94 -9.00 8.22
N ARG A 197 11.16 -7.93 8.15
CA ARG A 197 11.65 -6.58 7.84
C ARG A 197 12.00 -5.84 9.14
N ALA A 198 12.89 -4.86 9.06
CA ALA A 198 13.46 -4.24 7.88
C ALA A 198 14.56 -5.11 7.23
N VAL A 199 14.79 -4.90 5.92
CA VAL A 199 15.96 -5.38 5.17
C VAL A 199 16.77 -4.19 4.63
N TRP A 200 16.54 -3.04 5.18
CA TRP A 200 17.22 -1.77 4.94
C TRP A 200 17.73 -1.21 6.26
N PRO A 201 18.72 -0.29 6.22
CA PRO A 201 19.19 0.39 7.41
C PRO A 201 18.10 1.17 8.16
N GLN A 202 17.95 0.89 9.45
CA GLN A 202 17.20 1.68 10.43
C GLN A 202 17.80 1.48 11.82
N GLY A 203 17.21 2.05 12.88
CA GLY A 203 17.71 1.94 14.23
C GLY A 203 18.85 2.91 14.57
N LYS A 204 19.55 2.62 15.66
CA LYS A 204 20.55 3.52 16.26
C LYS A 204 21.75 3.79 15.34
N GLY A 205 22.25 2.78 14.64
CA GLY A 205 23.41 2.95 13.75
C GLY A 205 23.18 3.99 12.65
N VAL A 206 21.96 4.05 12.11
CA VAL A 206 21.55 5.07 11.13
C VAL A 206 21.51 6.46 11.77
N ALA A 207 20.90 6.58 12.94
CA ALA A 207 20.79 7.85 13.67
C ALA A 207 22.15 8.40 14.07
N ASP A 208 23.04 7.56 14.59
CA ASP A 208 24.41 7.92 14.98
C ASP A 208 25.20 8.44 13.78
N TYR A 209 25.12 7.74 12.63
CA TYR A 209 25.82 8.17 11.43
C TYR A 209 25.32 9.53 10.94
N VAL A 210 24.01 9.70 10.75
CA VAL A 210 23.44 10.97 10.28
C VAL A 210 23.76 12.12 11.23
N THR A 211 23.69 11.89 12.53
CA THR A 211 24.03 12.87 13.56
C THR A 211 25.52 13.27 13.48
N SER A 212 26.41 12.31 13.27
CA SER A 212 27.86 12.57 13.16
C SER A 212 28.22 13.42 11.94
N ARG A 213 27.40 13.37 10.88
CA ARG A 213 27.60 14.19 9.67
C ARG A 213 27.17 15.65 9.87
N GLY A 214 26.17 15.90 10.72
CA GLY A 214 25.65 17.24 11.00
C GLY A 214 25.25 17.98 9.70
N ALA A 215 25.84 19.17 9.47
CA ALA A 215 25.61 19.96 8.26
C ALA A 215 26.51 19.56 7.06
N LYS A 216 27.40 18.57 7.22
CA LYS A 216 28.31 18.14 6.16
C LYS A 216 27.62 17.18 5.21
N GLY A 217 27.47 17.58 3.95
CA GLY A 217 26.93 16.74 2.88
C GLY A 217 28.01 16.17 1.98
N ASP A 218 27.60 15.18 1.20
CA ASP A 218 28.36 14.66 0.08
C ASP A 218 27.93 15.41 -1.21
N PRO A 219 28.73 15.40 -2.28
CA PRO A 219 28.31 15.90 -3.58
C PRO A 219 27.03 15.19 -4.05
N VAL A 220 26.05 15.96 -4.51
CA VAL A 220 24.84 15.39 -5.09
C VAL A 220 25.21 14.65 -6.37
N ARG A 221 24.71 13.43 -6.54
CA ARG A 221 24.95 12.60 -7.72
C ARG A 221 24.50 13.33 -8.99
N ASN A 222 25.23 13.15 -10.06
CA ASN A 222 24.85 13.70 -11.37
C ASN A 222 23.47 13.14 -11.78
N GLY A 223 22.60 14.02 -12.27
CA GLY A 223 21.23 13.68 -12.67
C GLY A 223 20.21 13.69 -11.53
N LEU A 224 20.61 13.74 -10.26
CA LEU A 224 19.70 13.79 -9.10
C LEU A 224 19.32 15.23 -8.75
N ASN A 225 18.06 15.59 -8.89
CA ASN A 225 17.48 16.82 -8.35
C ASN A 225 17.16 16.60 -6.87
N TRP A 226 18.15 16.84 -6.00
CA TRP A 226 18.02 16.60 -4.57
C TRP A 226 16.91 17.43 -3.90
N ASP A 227 16.68 18.65 -4.37
CA ASP A 227 15.60 19.49 -3.86
C ASP A 227 14.21 18.92 -4.19
N ALA A 228 14.02 18.41 -5.39
CA ALA A 228 12.79 17.73 -5.78
C ALA A 228 12.62 16.36 -5.09
N TRP A 229 13.75 15.66 -4.84
CA TRP A 229 13.72 14.40 -4.09
C TRP A 229 13.28 14.60 -2.64
N LEU A 230 13.76 15.67 -1.98
CA LEU A 230 13.34 16.05 -0.62
C LEU A 230 11.86 16.45 -0.58
N ALA A 231 11.34 17.02 -1.65
CA ALA A 231 9.94 17.46 -1.75
C ALA A 231 9.47 18.22 -0.50
N THR A 232 8.47 17.70 0.20
CA THR A 232 7.90 18.30 1.41
C THR A 232 8.80 18.19 2.65
N ALA A 233 9.79 17.32 2.65
CA ALA A 233 10.65 17.09 3.82
C ALA A 233 11.57 18.28 4.13
N LYS A 234 12.04 18.35 5.37
CA LYS A 234 13.01 19.36 5.80
C LYS A 234 14.27 19.35 4.93
N LYS A 235 14.73 20.53 4.53
CA LYS A 235 15.97 20.69 3.77
C LYS A 235 17.16 20.16 4.58
N ARG A 236 17.96 19.30 3.95
CA ARG A 236 19.16 18.70 4.55
C ARG A 236 20.22 18.40 3.50
N PRO A 237 21.49 18.25 3.93
CA PRO A 237 22.56 17.81 3.04
C PRO A 237 22.27 16.43 2.44
N PHE A 238 22.73 16.21 1.22
CA PHE A 238 22.76 14.88 0.62
C PHE A 238 23.85 14.04 1.31
N LEU A 239 23.51 12.80 1.65
CA LEU A 239 24.45 11.78 2.11
C LEU A 239 24.35 10.59 1.15
N ASP A 240 25.49 10.26 0.53
CA ASP A 240 25.51 9.26 -0.53
C ASP A 240 25.53 7.83 0.02
N LYS A 241 26.61 7.47 0.73
CA LYS A 241 26.81 6.10 1.21
C LYS A 241 27.26 6.07 2.67
N TYR A 242 26.90 4.99 3.35
CA TYR A 242 27.54 4.64 4.61
C TYR A 242 28.98 4.21 4.36
N PRO A 243 29.95 4.57 5.23
CA PRO A 243 31.30 4.04 5.16
C PRO A 243 31.29 2.51 5.41
N ALA A 244 32.32 1.82 4.94
CA ALA A 244 32.40 0.36 5.00
C ALA A 244 32.39 -0.22 6.43
N ASP A 245 32.82 0.58 7.41
CA ASP A 245 32.83 0.25 8.84
C ASP A 245 31.57 0.68 9.60
N ALA A 246 30.59 1.28 8.92
CA ALA A 246 29.35 1.69 9.55
C ALA A 246 28.55 0.48 10.07
N LYS A 247 28.11 0.59 11.32
CA LYS A 247 27.27 -0.45 11.96
C LYS A 247 25.80 -0.26 11.59
N VAL A 248 25.50 -0.49 10.31
CA VAL A 248 24.12 -0.43 9.76
C VAL A 248 23.73 -1.79 9.20
N TYR A 249 22.43 -2.11 9.33
CA TYR A 249 21.89 -3.37 8.82
C TYR A 249 21.59 -3.26 7.33
N ASP A 250 22.28 -4.02 6.50
CA ASP A 250 22.05 -4.10 5.05
C ASP A 250 22.22 -5.55 4.56
N PRO A 251 21.27 -6.46 4.91
CA PRO A 251 21.40 -7.89 4.61
C PRO A 251 21.31 -8.19 3.12
N TRP A 252 20.72 -7.33 2.32
CA TRP A 252 20.58 -7.50 0.87
C TRP A 252 21.67 -6.81 0.07
N LYS A 253 22.64 -6.22 0.76
CA LYS A 253 23.74 -5.48 0.13
C LYS A 253 23.24 -4.46 -0.90
N LEU A 254 22.24 -3.69 -0.52
CA LEU A 254 21.59 -2.68 -1.37
C LEU A 254 22.50 -1.50 -1.71
N GLY A 255 23.81 -1.64 -1.41
CA GLY A 255 24.84 -0.71 -1.79
C GLY A 255 25.15 0.35 -0.73
N ALA A 256 24.75 0.10 0.52
CA ALA A 256 25.04 0.98 1.66
C ALA A 256 24.62 2.46 1.44
N ASN A 257 23.66 2.73 0.55
CA ASN A 257 23.15 4.09 0.35
C ASN A 257 22.50 4.62 1.63
N VAL A 258 22.63 5.93 1.88
CA VAL A 258 22.01 6.54 3.07
C VAL A 258 20.52 6.81 2.80
N TYR A 259 20.19 7.51 1.73
CA TYR A 259 18.80 7.89 1.41
C TYR A 259 18.30 7.26 0.11
N HIS A 260 18.96 7.52 -0.99
CA HIS A 260 18.52 7.13 -2.33
C HIS A 260 19.38 5.96 -2.82
N SER A 261 18.76 4.90 -3.38
CA SER A 261 17.39 4.84 -3.90
C SER A 261 16.39 4.04 -3.05
N PHE A 262 16.78 3.24 -2.07
CA PHE A 262 15.89 2.27 -1.39
C PHE A 262 15.78 2.50 0.12
N THR A 263 16.85 2.98 0.74
CA THR A 263 17.09 2.99 2.19
C THR A 263 16.35 4.10 2.95
N TRP A 264 15.75 5.07 2.23
CA TRP A 264 14.87 6.10 2.78
C TRP A 264 13.74 5.54 3.67
N ARG A 265 13.37 4.28 3.49
CA ARG A 265 12.31 3.59 4.24
C ARG A 265 12.51 3.59 5.74
N GLY A 266 13.77 3.57 6.20
CA GLY A 266 14.14 3.57 7.61
C GLY A 266 14.01 4.92 8.30
N PHE A 267 13.82 6.03 7.57
CA PHE A 267 13.84 7.38 8.12
C PHE A 267 12.43 7.92 8.41
N HIS A 268 12.22 8.54 9.57
CA HIS A 268 10.95 9.15 9.94
C HIS A 268 10.47 10.22 8.94
N ASP A 269 11.39 10.97 8.32
CA ASP A 269 11.04 12.05 7.40
C ASP A 269 10.66 11.55 5.99
N PHE A 270 11.03 10.33 5.61
CA PHE A 270 10.91 9.84 4.24
C PHE A 270 10.05 8.59 4.08
N GLY A 271 10.08 7.70 5.07
CA GLY A 271 9.40 6.42 5.05
C GLY A 271 8.49 6.21 6.26
N ALA A 272 7.94 5.01 6.33
CA ALA A 272 7.07 4.56 7.42
C ALA A 272 7.64 3.33 8.17
N GLY A 273 8.96 3.06 8.02
CA GLY A 273 9.62 1.94 8.66
C GLY A 273 9.11 0.57 8.23
N ALA A 274 9.54 -0.47 8.93
CA ALA A 274 9.11 -1.83 8.63
C ALA A 274 7.59 -2.00 8.84
N PHE A 275 7.01 -1.33 9.82
CA PHE A 275 5.57 -1.40 10.07
C PHE A 275 4.78 -0.83 8.89
N GLY A 276 4.97 0.43 8.52
CA GLY A 276 4.22 1.05 7.43
C GLY A 276 4.46 0.37 6.08
N ASP A 277 5.71 -0.06 5.81
CA ASP A 277 6.05 -0.73 4.55
C ASP A 277 5.37 -2.08 4.40
N MET A 278 5.32 -2.92 5.47
CA MET A 278 4.89 -4.31 5.37
C MET A 278 3.47 -4.59 5.86
N ALA A 279 2.96 -3.81 6.81
CA ALA A 279 1.62 -4.05 7.34
C ALA A 279 0.53 -3.93 6.27
N CYS A 280 0.71 -3.07 5.27
CA CYS A 280 -0.20 -3.00 4.13
C CYS A 280 -0.41 -4.37 3.46
N HIS A 281 0.62 -5.22 3.45
CA HIS A 281 0.57 -6.55 2.89
C HIS A 281 0.11 -7.60 3.91
N THR A 282 0.84 -7.74 5.02
CA THR A 282 0.61 -8.82 5.98
C THR A 282 -0.64 -8.63 6.84
N MET A 283 -1.11 -7.38 7.06
CA MET A 283 -2.40 -7.09 7.69
C MET A 283 -3.58 -7.08 6.71
N ASN A 284 -3.36 -7.25 5.40
CA ASN A 284 -4.42 -7.24 4.40
C ASN A 284 -5.48 -8.29 4.70
N LEU A 285 -5.06 -9.54 4.95
CA LEU A 285 -5.99 -10.63 5.22
C LEU A 285 -6.84 -10.41 6.48
N PRO A 286 -6.29 -10.15 7.69
CA PRO A 286 -7.11 -9.91 8.86
C PRO A 286 -7.98 -8.67 8.71
N PHE A 287 -7.47 -7.64 8.03
CA PHE A 287 -8.21 -6.40 7.83
C PHE A 287 -9.50 -6.63 7.02
N ARG A 288 -9.38 -7.34 5.89
CA ARG A 288 -10.54 -7.70 5.05
C ARG A 288 -11.42 -8.76 5.68
N GLY A 289 -10.81 -9.87 6.10
CA GLY A 289 -11.54 -11.04 6.61
C GLY A 289 -12.35 -10.74 7.86
N LEU A 290 -11.83 -9.87 8.73
CA LEU A 290 -12.48 -9.46 9.96
C LEU A 290 -13.21 -8.12 9.86
N GLU A 291 -13.25 -7.50 8.67
CA GLU A 291 -13.88 -6.19 8.45
C GLU A 291 -13.38 -5.13 9.44
N LEU A 292 -12.04 -5.08 9.70
CA LEU A 292 -11.46 -4.19 10.70
C LEU A 292 -11.63 -2.71 10.29
N ALA A 293 -12.07 -1.92 11.23
CA ALA A 293 -12.18 -0.46 11.12
C ALA A 293 -12.23 0.16 12.51
N GLY A 294 -11.94 1.46 12.60
CA GLY A 294 -12.07 2.20 13.86
C GLY A 294 -11.08 1.71 14.91
N VAL A 295 -9.79 1.79 14.61
CA VAL A 295 -8.74 1.62 15.61
C VAL A 295 -8.99 2.60 16.77
N SER A 296 -8.99 2.10 18.00
CA SER A 296 -9.28 2.90 19.20
C SER A 296 -8.03 3.29 19.96
N ASP A 297 -7.05 2.43 19.96
CA ASP A 297 -5.80 2.68 20.68
C ASP A 297 -4.64 1.86 20.11
N ALA A 298 -3.43 2.37 20.33
CA ALA A 298 -2.18 1.69 20.03
C ALA A 298 -1.20 1.81 21.20
N GLU A 299 -0.34 0.80 21.35
CA GLU A 299 0.71 0.78 22.35
C GLU A 299 1.91 0.04 21.79
N CYS A 300 3.09 0.65 21.80
CA CYS A 300 4.34 -0.05 21.54
C CYS A 300 4.80 -0.74 22.83
N VAL A 301 4.51 -2.05 22.94
CA VAL A 301 4.76 -2.84 24.15
C VAL A 301 6.21 -3.31 24.27
N LYS A 302 6.95 -3.31 23.15
CA LYS A 302 8.38 -3.57 23.11
C LYS A 302 9.03 -2.75 21.98
N ILE A 303 10.20 -2.17 22.27
CA ILE A 303 10.94 -1.38 21.29
C ILE A 303 12.44 -1.42 21.61
N GLU A 304 13.27 -1.56 20.57
CA GLU A 304 14.73 -1.49 20.67
C GLU A 304 15.26 -0.40 19.72
N GLU A 305 16.25 0.35 20.18
CA GLU A 305 16.93 1.43 19.44
C GLU A 305 16.03 2.60 18.99
N LYS A 306 15.02 2.94 19.80
CA LYS A 306 14.18 4.13 19.56
C LYS A 306 15.05 5.41 19.48
N ASN A 307 14.79 6.22 18.46
CA ASN A 307 15.46 7.51 18.23
C ASN A 307 14.59 8.44 17.37
N ASP A 308 15.01 9.71 17.19
CA ASP A 308 14.22 10.74 16.49
C ASP A 308 14.50 10.83 14.97
N ILE A 309 15.40 10.00 14.42
CA ILE A 309 15.85 10.07 13.01
C ILE A 309 15.31 8.90 12.22
N ALA A 310 15.42 7.68 12.79
CA ALA A 310 15.10 6.43 12.11
C ALA A 310 14.17 5.56 12.95
N TYR A 311 13.38 4.72 12.26
CA TYR A 311 12.54 3.73 12.91
C TYR A 311 13.37 2.73 13.72
N PRO A 312 12.79 2.12 14.75
CA PRO A 312 13.52 1.21 15.66
C PRO A 312 14.00 -0.05 14.93
N SER A 313 15.04 -0.69 15.46
CA SER A 313 15.53 -1.97 14.93
C SER A 313 14.57 -3.12 15.19
N LYS A 314 13.79 -3.06 16.28
CA LYS A 314 12.76 -4.04 16.63
C LYS A 314 11.58 -3.38 17.33
N SER A 315 10.37 -3.88 17.06
CA SER A 315 9.19 -3.46 17.80
C SER A 315 8.12 -4.53 17.92
N ILE A 316 7.27 -4.39 18.96
CA ILE A 316 5.99 -5.06 19.09
C ILE A 316 4.95 -3.98 19.37
N VAL A 317 3.98 -3.83 18.46
CA VAL A 317 2.90 -2.86 18.59
C VAL A 317 1.57 -3.58 18.71
N LYS A 318 0.80 -3.18 19.72
CA LYS A 318 -0.56 -3.65 19.98
C LYS A 318 -1.53 -2.60 19.46
N LEU A 319 -2.48 -3.02 18.62
CA LEU A 319 -3.59 -2.21 18.14
C LEU A 319 -4.91 -2.79 18.65
N THR A 320 -5.84 -1.93 19.05
CA THR A 320 -7.19 -2.34 19.43
C THR A 320 -8.21 -1.80 18.44
N TYR A 321 -9.04 -2.69 17.90
CA TYR A 321 -10.16 -2.36 17.02
C TYR A 321 -11.47 -2.59 17.76
N LYS A 322 -12.43 -1.65 17.61
CA LYS A 322 -13.73 -1.72 18.27
C LYS A 322 -14.60 -2.88 17.76
N ALA A 323 -15.55 -3.33 18.59
CA ALA A 323 -16.64 -4.17 18.12
C ALA A 323 -17.44 -3.41 17.04
N ARG A 324 -17.94 -4.15 16.04
CA ARG A 324 -18.59 -3.57 14.87
C ARG A 324 -19.67 -4.48 14.30
N GLU A 325 -20.62 -3.91 13.57
CA GLU A 325 -21.58 -4.69 12.79
C GLU A 325 -20.88 -5.22 11.51
N SER A 326 -21.15 -6.48 11.17
CA SER A 326 -20.63 -7.06 9.92
C SER A 326 -21.37 -6.47 8.72
N LYS A 327 -20.61 -5.99 7.75
CA LYS A 327 -21.13 -5.53 6.46
C LYS A 327 -21.49 -6.71 5.54
N VAL A 328 -20.80 -7.84 5.72
CA VAL A 328 -20.97 -9.05 4.89
C VAL A 328 -22.07 -9.96 5.44
N ARG A 329 -22.28 -9.98 6.76
CA ARG A 329 -23.31 -10.77 7.44
C ARG A 329 -24.25 -9.86 8.23
N PRO A 330 -25.30 -9.28 7.62
CA PRO A 330 -26.22 -8.36 8.30
C PRO A 330 -26.78 -8.93 9.59
N GLY A 331 -26.82 -8.12 10.67
CA GLY A 331 -27.30 -8.52 11.98
C GLY A 331 -26.29 -9.30 12.84
N VAL A 332 -25.06 -9.51 12.34
CA VAL A 332 -23.99 -10.15 13.10
C VAL A 332 -23.05 -9.09 13.68
N LYS A 333 -22.93 -9.06 14.99
CA LYS A 333 -21.97 -8.21 15.71
C LYS A 333 -20.62 -8.91 15.82
N LEU A 334 -19.58 -8.35 15.24
CA LEU A 334 -18.21 -8.81 15.34
C LEU A 334 -17.57 -8.25 16.62
N PRO A 335 -16.82 -9.06 17.38
CA PRO A 335 -16.19 -8.61 18.63
C PRO A 335 -15.09 -7.58 18.38
N ALA A 336 -14.66 -6.90 19.44
CA ALA A 336 -13.43 -6.13 19.45
C ALA A 336 -12.24 -7.07 19.19
N VAL A 337 -11.21 -6.55 18.49
CA VAL A 337 -10.01 -7.32 18.12
C VAL A 337 -8.77 -6.63 18.64
N THR A 338 -7.92 -7.39 19.31
CA THR A 338 -6.54 -7.00 19.60
C THR A 338 -5.63 -7.59 18.54
N LEU A 339 -4.89 -6.73 17.84
CA LEU A 339 -3.90 -7.12 16.84
C LEU A 339 -2.50 -6.78 17.34
N PHE A 340 -1.62 -7.77 17.31
CA PHE A 340 -0.20 -7.60 17.61
C PHE A 340 0.61 -7.61 16.33
N TRP A 341 1.36 -6.55 16.11
CA TRP A 341 2.37 -6.43 15.08
C TRP A 341 3.75 -6.70 15.65
N TYR A 342 4.58 -7.45 14.89
CA TYR A 342 5.96 -7.77 15.26
C TYR A 342 6.86 -7.48 14.07
N ASP A 343 7.91 -6.68 14.28
CA ASP A 343 8.95 -6.43 13.29
C ASP A 343 10.34 -6.40 13.91
N GLY A 344 11.33 -6.50 13.06
CA GLY A 344 12.71 -6.29 13.42
C GLY A 344 13.68 -7.34 12.93
N TYR A 345 14.96 -7.02 13.12
CA TYR A 345 16.09 -7.82 12.67
C TYR A 345 17.14 -7.99 13.80
N ASP A 346 17.94 -9.05 13.68
CA ASP A 346 19.17 -9.22 14.41
C ASP A 346 20.35 -9.08 13.45
N MET A 347 21.39 -8.34 13.86
CA MET A 347 22.58 -8.08 13.03
C MET A 347 23.31 -9.38 12.61
N ASP A 348 23.29 -10.40 13.47
CA ASP A 348 23.92 -11.69 13.27
C ASP A 348 23.02 -12.73 12.56
N LYS A 349 21.74 -12.41 12.32
CA LYS A 349 20.78 -13.29 11.66
C LYS A 349 20.07 -12.60 10.48
N PRO A 350 20.83 -12.25 9.43
CA PRO A 350 20.28 -11.48 8.33
C PRO A 350 19.10 -12.16 7.63
N GLY A 351 18.05 -11.37 7.34
CA GLY A 351 16.84 -11.83 6.66
C GLY A 351 15.91 -12.71 7.49
N LYS A 352 16.20 -12.88 8.79
CA LYS A 352 15.31 -13.58 9.73
C LYS A 352 14.53 -12.59 10.58
N SER A 353 13.27 -12.91 10.84
CA SER A 353 12.45 -12.14 11.78
C SER A 353 13.01 -12.28 13.19
N ALA A 354 13.36 -11.16 13.81
CA ALA A 354 13.85 -11.14 15.19
C ALA A 354 12.71 -11.15 16.22
N MET A 355 11.52 -10.67 15.82
CA MET A 355 10.32 -10.65 16.63
C MET A 355 9.21 -11.48 15.98
N LYS A 356 8.70 -12.46 16.72
CA LYS A 356 7.60 -13.35 16.30
C LYS A 356 6.70 -13.64 17.48
N PRO A 357 5.44 -14.07 17.24
CA PRO A 357 4.62 -14.68 18.29
C PRO A 357 5.34 -15.91 18.87
N SER A 358 5.19 -16.14 20.17
CA SER A 358 5.79 -17.33 20.81
C SER A 358 5.13 -18.62 20.31
N ALA A 359 5.88 -19.74 20.42
CA ALA A 359 5.37 -21.06 20.08
C ALA A 359 4.15 -21.46 20.93
N GLU A 360 4.06 -20.94 22.16
CA GLU A 360 2.93 -21.16 23.09
C GLU A 360 1.62 -20.57 22.56
N ILE A 361 1.66 -19.43 21.86
CA ILE A 361 0.52 -18.81 21.20
C ILE A 361 0.09 -19.62 19.96
N MET A 362 1.03 -20.36 19.35
CA MET A 362 0.86 -21.01 18.06
C MET A 362 1.03 -22.54 18.09
N PRO A 363 0.45 -23.29 19.05
CA PRO A 363 0.71 -24.72 19.19
C PRO A 363 0.27 -25.54 17.96
N LYS A 364 -0.82 -25.15 17.29
CA LYS A 364 -1.30 -25.80 16.05
C LYS A 364 -0.32 -25.58 14.90
N VAL A 365 0.30 -24.39 14.80
CA VAL A 365 1.32 -24.08 13.78
C VAL A 365 2.55 -24.94 14.00
N ILE A 366 3.06 -24.99 15.22
CA ILE A 366 4.22 -25.83 15.56
C ILE A 366 3.94 -27.31 15.30
N LYS A 367 2.74 -27.81 15.63
CA LYS A 367 2.34 -29.18 15.33
C LYS A 367 2.40 -29.48 13.83
N THR A 368 1.92 -28.59 12.99
CA THR A 368 1.82 -28.80 11.53
C THR A 368 3.15 -28.51 10.82
N PHE A 369 3.77 -27.35 11.09
CA PHE A 369 4.90 -26.83 10.31
C PHE A 369 6.25 -26.96 11.02
N LYS A 370 6.29 -27.43 12.29
CA LYS A 370 7.47 -27.59 13.16
C LYS A 370 8.12 -26.28 13.61
N GLU A 371 7.86 -25.18 12.93
CA GLU A 371 8.38 -23.84 13.26
C GLU A 371 7.35 -22.75 12.94
N VAL A 372 7.56 -21.55 13.51
CA VAL A 372 6.82 -20.36 13.13
C VAL A 372 7.44 -19.82 11.84
N PRO A 373 6.63 -19.59 10.77
CA PRO A 373 7.13 -19.01 9.52
C PRO A 373 7.90 -17.69 9.74
N ASN A 374 8.76 -17.34 8.81
CA ASN A 374 9.61 -16.15 8.93
C ASN A 374 8.81 -14.83 8.82
N THR A 375 7.68 -14.87 8.15
CA THR A 375 6.71 -13.79 8.01
C THR A 375 5.30 -14.37 7.95
N GLY A 376 4.28 -13.62 8.32
CA GLY A 376 2.92 -14.10 8.20
C GLY A 376 1.90 -13.42 9.10
N CYS A 377 0.72 -14.03 9.12
CA CYS A 377 -0.40 -13.61 9.94
C CYS A 377 -1.11 -14.83 10.54
N TYR A 378 -1.43 -14.77 11.80
CA TYR A 378 -2.17 -15.79 12.53
C TYR A 378 -3.43 -15.21 13.17
N ILE A 379 -4.59 -15.68 12.71
CA ILE A 379 -5.92 -15.23 13.15
C ILE A 379 -6.51 -16.31 14.02
N ILE A 380 -6.83 -15.98 15.28
CA ILE A 380 -7.31 -16.92 16.30
C ILE A 380 -8.79 -16.71 16.55
N GLY A 381 -9.60 -17.69 16.18
CA GLY A 381 -11.04 -17.70 16.44
C GLY A 381 -11.44 -18.75 17.46
N SER A 382 -12.65 -18.64 18.02
CA SER A 382 -13.19 -19.57 19.02
C SER A 382 -13.44 -20.98 18.46
N LYS A 383 -13.55 -21.16 17.15
CA LYS A 383 -13.81 -22.44 16.47
C LYS A 383 -12.65 -22.92 15.59
N GLY A 384 -11.62 -22.13 15.38
CA GLY A 384 -10.50 -22.46 14.53
C GLY A 384 -9.53 -21.32 14.36
N ALA A 385 -8.54 -21.51 13.49
CA ALA A 385 -7.54 -20.50 13.17
C ALA A 385 -7.16 -20.51 11.69
N VAL A 386 -6.74 -19.35 11.19
CA VAL A 386 -6.13 -19.18 9.87
C VAL A 386 -4.69 -18.78 10.03
N LEU A 387 -3.81 -19.38 9.23
CA LEU A 387 -2.41 -19.02 9.08
C LEU A 387 -2.14 -18.59 7.63
N MET A 388 -1.64 -17.37 7.45
CA MET A 388 -0.99 -16.91 6.24
C MET A 388 0.53 -17.01 6.45
N GLN A 389 1.25 -17.67 5.53
CA GLN A 389 2.65 -18.04 5.69
C GLN A 389 3.62 -17.20 4.85
N ASP A 390 3.14 -16.13 4.26
CA ASP A 390 3.90 -15.23 3.38
C ASP A 390 3.43 -13.78 3.54
N ASP A 391 4.12 -12.86 2.86
CA ASP A 391 3.82 -11.44 2.96
C ASP A 391 2.51 -11.01 2.26
N TYR A 392 2.04 -11.79 1.25
CA TYR A 392 1.04 -11.33 0.29
C TYR A 392 -0.28 -12.12 0.30
N GLY A 393 -0.32 -13.23 1.04
CA GLY A 393 -1.50 -14.11 1.09
C GLY A 393 -1.57 -15.14 -0.03
N ALA A 394 -0.42 -15.52 -0.59
CA ALA A 394 -0.33 -16.61 -1.55
C ALA A 394 -0.48 -18.00 -0.89
N LYS A 395 -0.12 -18.11 0.38
CA LYS A 395 -0.13 -19.36 1.15
C LYS A 395 -0.98 -19.20 2.40
N CYS A 396 -2.25 -19.54 2.30
CA CYS A 396 -3.21 -19.51 3.40
C CYS A 396 -3.65 -20.91 3.78
N ALA A 397 -3.75 -21.19 5.06
CA ALA A 397 -4.20 -22.48 5.58
C ALA A 397 -5.21 -22.29 6.74
N LEU A 398 -6.17 -23.20 6.83
CA LEU A 398 -7.21 -23.27 7.85
C LEU A 398 -7.02 -24.49 8.75
N ALA A 399 -7.22 -24.34 10.06
CA ALA A 399 -7.36 -25.44 11.02
C ALA A 399 -8.58 -25.16 11.91
N LEU A 400 -9.43 -26.15 12.08
CA LEU A 400 -10.59 -26.06 12.98
C LEU A 400 -10.31 -26.82 14.28
N ASN A 401 -11.12 -26.57 15.33
CA ASN A 401 -10.86 -27.18 16.63
C ASN A 401 -11.11 -28.69 16.65
N ASP A 402 -12.01 -29.19 15.81
CA ASP A 402 -12.28 -30.62 15.61
C ASP A 402 -11.22 -31.31 14.72
N ASP A 403 -10.48 -30.57 13.90
CA ASP A 403 -9.27 -31.02 13.18
C ASP A 403 -8.21 -29.90 13.24
N PRO A 404 -7.29 -29.97 14.24
CA PRO A 404 -6.32 -28.90 14.48
C PRO A 404 -5.12 -28.91 13.51
N THR A 405 -5.15 -29.70 12.45
CA THR A 405 -4.12 -29.71 11.40
C THR A 405 -4.40 -28.62 10.38
N PHE A 406 -3.41 -27.77 10.09
CA PHE A 406 -3.54 -26.78 9.03
C PHE A 406 -3.54 -27.43 7.66
N VAL A 407 -4.58 -27.16 6.88
CA VAL A 407 -4.76 -27.59 5.51
C VAL A 407 -4.88 -26.34 4.61
N ASP A 408 -4.29 -26.39 3.44
CA ASP A 408 -4.37 -25.31 2.44
C ASP A 408 -5.83 -24.90 2.23
N ILE A 409 -6.06 -23.58 2.05
CA ILE A 409 -7.40 -22.99 2.00
C ILE A 409 -8.26 -23.55 0.86
N PHE A 410 -7.67 -24.01 -0.22
CA PHE A 410 -8.36 -24.61 -1.35
C PHE A 410 -8.58 -26.13 -1.18
N GLN A 411 -7.83 -26.76 -0.29
CA GLN A 411 -7.91 -28.20 -0.04
C GLN A 411 -8.74 -28.57 1.19
N HIS A 412 -8.96 -27.63 2.10
CA HIS A 412 -9.70 -27.87 3.34
C HIS A 412 -11.20 -28.13 3.06
N GLU A 413 -11.73 -29.30 3.44
CA GLU A 413 -13.07 -29.77 3.06
C GLU A 413 -14.18 -28.78 3.47
N LYS A 414 -14.14 -28.24 4.69
CA LYS A 414 -15.15 -27.26 5.13
C LYS A 414 -14.96 -25.89 4.45
N ALA A 415 -13.74 -25.51 4.07
CA ALA A 415 -13.52 -24.30 3.30
C ALA A 415 -14.10 -24.41 1.90
N LYS A 416 -14.02 -25.58 1.24
CA LYS A 416 -14.62 -25.81 -0.10
C LYS A 416 -16.12 -25.54 -0.13
N LEU A 417 -16.81 -25.76 1.00
CA LEU A 417 -18.26 -25.55 1.11
C LEU A 417 -18.67 -24.07 1.24
N VAL A 418 -17.75 -23.17 1.54
CA VAL A 418 -18.03 -21.74 1.62
C VAL A 418 -18.23 -21.19 0.21
N ALA A 419 -19.35 -20.50 -0.01
CA ALA A 419 -19.66 -19.89 -1.29
C ALA A 419 -18.62 -18.83 -1.69
N ARG A 420 -18.34 -18.70 -2.98
CA ARG A 420 -17.56 -17.58 -3.53
C ARG A 420 -18.43 -16.33 -3.53
N THR A 421 -17.92 -15.26 -2.94
CA THR A 421 -18.59 -13.96 -2.84
C THR A 421 -17.75 -12.82 -3.39
N ILE A 422 -16.43 -13.06 -3.53
CA ILE A 422 -15.47 -12.10 -4.08
C ILE A 422 -15.10 -12.54 -5.50
N PRO A 423 -15.29 -11.70 -6.53
CA PRO A 423 -14.93 -12.03 -7.90
C PRO A 423 -13.46 -12.37 -8.05
N PHE A 424 -13.15 -13.23 -9.00
CA PHE A 424 -11.77 -13.47 -9.42
C PHE A 424 -11.17 -12.20 -10.03
N CYS A 425 -9.86 -12.02 -9.83
CA CYS A 425 -9.12 -11.06 -10.62
C CYS A 425 -8.97 -11.58 -12.06
N VAL A 426 -9.12 -10.73 -13.06
CA VAL A 426 -8.84 -11.11 -14.46
C VAL A 426 -7.40 -11.59 -14.57
N GLY A 427 -7.18 -12.70 -15.26
CA GLY A 427 -5.85 -13.34 -15.37
C GLY A 427 -5.45 -14.17 -14.14
N SER A 428 -6.28 -14.25 -13.08
CA SER A 428 -6.01 -15.17 -11.96
C SER A 428 -6.31 -16.62 -12.37
N LYS A 429 -5.55 -17.56 -11.79
CA LYS A 429 -5.88 -18.99 -11.95
C LYS A 429 -7.14 -19.30 -11.14
N ALA A 430 -8.10 -19.97 -11.76
CA ALA A 430 -9.29 -20.44 -11.07
C ALA A 430 -8.90 -21.45 -9.99
N ALA A 431 -9.46 -21.29 -8.82
CA ALA A 431 -8.92 -21.72 -7.55
C ALA A 431 -8.82 -23.23 -7.32
N ALA A 432 -9.69 -24.03 -7.89
CA ALA A 432 -9.81 -25.42 -7.46
C ALA A 432 -8.81 -26.37 -8.17
N ASP A 433 -8.45 -26.10 -9.41
CA ASP A 433 -7.60 -26.97 -10.21
C ASP A 433 -6.24 -26.35 -10.57
N GLY A 434 -6.05 -25.05 -10.32
CA GLY A 434 -4.84 -24.31 -10.67
C GLY A 434 -4.50 -24.31 -12.17
N LYS A 435 -5.40 -24.79 -13.01
CA LYS A 435 -5.20 -25.01 -14.45
C LYS A 435 -5.97 -24.02 -15.31
N SER A 436 -7.13 -23.56 -14.83
CA SER A 436 -7.94 -22.58 -15.54
C SER A 436 -7.52 -21.16 -15.18
N THR A 437 -7.47 -20.29 -16.16
CA THR A 437 -7.24 -18.86 -15.97
C THR A 437 -8.54 -18.10 -16.21
N VAL A 438 -8.84 -17.12 -15.38
CA VAL A 438 -9.97 -16.23 -15.60
C VAL A 438 -9.57 -15.20 -16.66
N GLU A 439 -9.89 -15.50 -17.90
CA GLU A 439 -9.60 -14.63 -19.05
C GLU A 439 -10.87 -13.88 -19.46
N MET A 440 -10.71 -12.59 -19.74
CA MET A 440 -11.77 -11.77 -20.30
C MET A 440 -11.20 -10.96 -21.45
N LYS A 441 -11.70 -11.22 -22.67
CA LYS A 441 -11.22 -10.53 -23.86
C LYS A 441 -11.44 -9.01 -23.75
N GLY A 442 -10.38 -8.25 -23.96
CA GLY A 442 -10.40 -6.78 -23.94
C GLY A 442 -10.24 -6.16 -22.56
N PHE A 443 -10.00 -6.97 -21.50
CA PHE A 443 -9.71 -6.48 -20.17
C PHE A 443 -8.21 -6.63 -19.83
N ALA A 444 -7.69 -5.69 -19.06
CA ALA A 444 -6.34 -5.80 -18.53
C ALA A 444 -6.33 -6.78 -17.34
N GLU A 445 -5.21 -7.52 -17.21
CA GLU A 445 -5.07 -8.59 -16.24
C GLU A 445 -4.35 -8.15 -14.96
N GLY A 446 -4.62 -8.87 -13.88
CA GLY A 446 -3.93 -8.74 -12.61
C GLY A 446 -4.28 -7.46 -11.85
N HIS A 447 -3.50 -7.20 -10.83
CA HIS A 447 -3.68 -6.06 -9.92
C HIS A 447 -3.68 -4.71 -10.66
N TYR A 448 -2.77 -4.53 -11.59
CA TYR A 448 -2.67 -3.32 -12.40
C TYR A 448 -3.84 -3.19 -13.39
N GLY A 449 -4.29 -4.34 -13.89
CA GLY A 449 -5.46 -4.42 -14.76
C GLY A 449 -6.74 -4.00 -14.06
N GLU A 450 -6.92 -4.26 -12.77
CA GLU A 450 -8.08 -3.80 -12.01
C GLU A 450 -8.19 -2.27 -12.03
N PHE A 451 -7.06 -1.54 -11.90
CA PHE A 451 -7.05 -0.09 -12.00
C PHE A 451 -7.45 0.42 -13.39
N VAL A 452 -6.85 -0.16 -14.44
CA VAL A 452 -7.16 0.18 -15.84
C VAL A 452 -8.62 -0.09 -16.15
N ASN A 453 -9.14 -1.25 -15.78
CA ASN A 453 -10.54 -1.65 -16.02
C ASN A 453 -11.51 -0.75 -15.24
N ALA A 454 -11.17 -0.38 -14.00
CA ALA A 454 -11.99 0.51 -13.18
C ALA A 454 -12.12 1.92 -13.79
N ILE A 455 -11.05 2.48 -14.37
CA ILE A 455 -11.11 3.77 -15.09
C ILE A 455 -12.03 3.67 -16.30
N ARG A 456 -12.02 2.54 -16.99
CA ARG A 456 -12.90 2.29 -18.14
C ARG A 456 -14.36 2.04 -17.75
N GLY A 457 -14.66 1.90 -16.45
CA GLY A 457 -15.99 1.55 -15.96
C GLY A 457 -16.40 0.12 -16.31
N GLU A 458 -15.45 -0.79 -16.44
CA GLU A 458 -15.63 -2.14 -16.94
C GLU A 458 -14.99 -3.17 -16.00
N GLY A 459 -15.48 -4.41 -16.06
CA GLY A 459 -14.90 -5.54 -15.37
C GLY A 459 -15.82 -6.19 -14.33
N PRO A 460 -15.55 -7.46 -14.00
CA PRO A 460 -16.43 -8.26 -13.13
C PRO A 460 -16.55 -7.66 -11.71
N TRP A 461 -15.53 -6.99 -11.25
CA TRP A 461 -15.56 -6.33 -9.94
C TRP A 461 -16.50 -5.12 -9.94
N TYR A 462 -16.45 -4.30 -10.98
CA TYR A 462 -17.30 -3.13 -11.14
C TYR A 462 -18.80 -3.49 -11.23
N GLU A 463 -19.13 -4.53 -12.00
CA GLU A 463 -20.51 -4.95 -12.21
C GLU A 463 -21.15 -5.56 -10.95
N GLN A 464 -20.37 -6.28 -10.13
CA GLN A 464 -20.92 -7.02 -8.99
C GLN A 464 -20.99 -6.23 -7.70
N THR A 465 -20.04 -5.31 -7.45
CA THR A 465 -19.89 -4.66 -6.15
C THR A 465 -20.07 -3.16 -6.19
N HIS A 466 -20.16 -2.56 -7.39
CA HIS A 466 -20.01 -1.11 -7.61
C HIS A 466 -18.71 -0.55 -7.01
N SER A 467 -17.83 -1.41 -6.51
CA SER A 467 -16.47 -1.10 -6.08
C SER A 467 -15.58 -1.07 -7.31
N ARG A 468 -14.71 -0.07 -7.39
CA ARG A 468 -13.98 0.23 -8.63
C ARG A 468 -12.72 -0.61 -8.81
N CYS A 469 -12.15 -1.09 -7.72
CA CYS A 469 -11.04 -2.07 -7.66
C CYS A 469 -10.96 -2.68 -6.26
N PHE A 470 -10.31 -3.84 -6.10
CA PHE A 470 -10.33 -4.52 -4.81
C PHE A 470 -9.47 -3.83 -3.75
N ALA A 471 -8.43 -3.10 -4.14
CA ALA A 471 -7.61 -2.27 -3.25
C ALA A 471 -7.96 -0.78 -3.40
N ASP A 472 -9.27 -0.47 -3.40
CA ASP A 472 -9.80 0.88 -3.53
C ASP A 472 -9.71 1.70 -2.24
N ILE A 473 -10.15 2.94 -2.32
CA ILE A 473 -10.07 3.90 -1.22
C ILE A 473 -10.91 3.48 0.00
N GLU A 474 -12.07 2.87 -0.18
CA GLU A 474 -12.96 2.45 0.91
C GLU A 474 -12.30 1.38 1.81
N TYR A 475 -11.44 0.56 1.20
CA TYR A 475 -10.64 -0.42 1.91
C TYR A 475 -9.34 0.19 2.47
N CYS A 476 -8.64 0.99 1.68
CA CYS A 476 -7.29 1.44 2.01
C CYS A 476 -7.27 2.45 3.16
N ILE A 477 -8.24 3.36 3.24
CA ILE A 477 -8.27 4.41 4.27
C ILE A 477 -8.32 3.81 5.69
N PRO A 478 -9.29 2.95 6.06
CA PRO A 478 -9.33 2.41 7.41
C PRO A 478 -8.14 1.47 7.73
N GLN A 479 -7.56 0.80 6.73
CA GLN A 479 -6.34 0.02 6.92
C GLN A 479 -5.15 0.92 7.24
N MET A 480 -4.96 1.96 6.45
CA MET A 480 -3.88 2.92 6.63
C MET A 480 -3.99 3.68 7.96
N GLU A 481 -5.22 4.01 8.40
CA GLU A 481 -5.42 4.65 9.70
C GLU A 481 -4.83 3.79 10.83
N GLY A 482 -5.15 2.49 10.89
CA GLY A 482 -4.59 1.59 11.89
C GLY A 482 -3.07 1.46 11.81
N ILE A 483 -2.51 1.38 10.61
CA ILE A 483 -1.06 1.30 10.38
C ILE A 483 -0.36 2.57 10.86
N LEU A 484 -0.85 3.74 10.48
CA LEU A 484 -0.23 5.03 10.83
C LEU A 484 -0.34 5.35 12.32
N VAL A 485 -1.46 4.97 12.97
CA VAL A 485 -1.58 5.03 14.44
C VAL A 485 -0.51 4.17 15.11
N GLY A 486 -0.25 2.97 14.58
CA GLY A 486 0.84 2.10 15.05
C GLY A 486 2.24 2.67 14.81
N CYS A 487 2.48 3.30 13.67
CA CYS A 487 3.75 3.99 13.37
C CYS A 487 4.03 5.15 14.37
N ILE A 488 2.98 5.86 14.79
CA ILE A 488 3.11 6.90 15.84
C ILE A 488 3.42 6.25 17.20
N ALA A 489 2.79 5.11 17.53
CA ALA A 489 3.07 4.40 18.78
C ALA A 489 4.53 3.92 18.87
N GLN A 490 5.23 3.65 17.76
CA GLN A 490 6.68 3.38 17.76
C GLN A 490 7.51 4.61 18.14
N GLN A 491 6.98 5.82 17.96
CA GLN A 491 7.69 7.07 18.22
C GLN A 491 7.34 7.68 19.58
N VAL A 492 6.16 7.37 20.14
CA VAL A 492 5.68 7.89 21.42
C VAL A 492 5.48 6.73 22.40
N SER A 493 5.92 6.89 23.63
CA SER A 493 5.80 5.85 24.66
C SER A 493 4.42 5.86 25.32
N GLY A 494 3.99 4.67 25.77
CA GLY A 494 2.72 4.46 26.47
C GLY A 494 1.56 4.13 25.53
N LYS A 495 0.41 3.91 26.13
CA LYS A 495 -0.84 3.66 25.40
C LYS A 495 -1.39 4.98 24.88
N LEU A 496 -1.73 5.02 23.62
CA LEU A 496 -2.26 6.18 22.90
C LEU A 496 -3.70 5.89 22.47
N ALA A 497 -4.67 6.64 22.99
CA ALA A 497 -6.05 6.58 22.53
C ALA A 497 -6.21 7.47 21.29
N TRP A 498 -6.76 6.91 20.21
CA TRP A 498 -7.02 7.59 18.95
C TRP A 498 -8.49 7.86 18.74
N ASN A 499 -8.81 9.05 18.29
CA ASN A 499 -10.16 9.44 17.89
C ASN A 499 -10.18 9.85 16.42
N SER A 500 -10.69 8.97 15.55
CA SER A 500 -10.81 9.21 14.10
C SER A 500 -11.68 10.43 13.76
N ALA A 501 -12.71 10.72 14.55
CA ALA A 501 -13.62 11.82 14.25
C ALA A 501 -12.98 13.20 14.50
N THR A 502 -12.09 13.30 15.47
CA THR A 502 -11.36 14.54 15.79
C THR A 502 -9.94 14.54 15.24
N GLN A 503 -9.51 13.45 14.60
CA GLN A 503 -8.16 13.27 14.08
C GLN A 503 -7.07 13.58 15.12
N SER A 504 -7.25 13.07 16.35
CA SER A 504 -6.37 13.39 17.47
C SER A 504 -6.18 12.24 18.47
N PHE A 505 -5.06 12.27 19.14
CA PHE A 505 -4.75 11.45 20.28
C PHE A 505 -5.03 12.17 21.60
N ASP A 506 -5.14 11.42 22.69
CA ASP A 506 -5.13 11.92 24.07
C ASP A 506 -3.74 12.38 24.57
N ASN A 507 -2.74 12.40 23.68
CA ASN A 507 -1.34 12.67 23.96
C ASN A 507 -0.77 13.77 23.04
N ALA A 508 -0.21 14.83 23.64
CA ALA A 508 0.31 15.98 22.90
C ALA A 508 1.49 15.64 21.97
N ALA A 509 2.41 14.75 22.40
CA ALA A 509 3.54 14.33 21.58
C ALA A 509 3.08 13.51 20.35
N ALA A 510 2.08 12.65 20.53
CA ALA A 510 1.47 11.92 19.42
C ALA A 510 0.73 12.86 18.45
N ASN A 511 0.02 13.87 18.96
CA ASN A 511 -0.65 14.87 18.14
C ASN A 511 0.33 15.68 17.27
N ALA A 512 1.54 15.94 17.75
CA ALA A 512 2.57 16.63 16.97
C ALA A 512 3.05 15.82 15.75
N LEU A 513 2.80 14.50 15.71
CA LEU A 513 3.14 13.60 14.61
C LEU A 513 1.99 13.35 13.62
N VAL A 514 0.77 13.79 13.94
CA VAL A 514 -0.42 13.62 13.07
C VAL A 514 -0.21 14.32 11.74
N LYS A 515 0.31 15.56 11.75
CA LYS A 515 0.58 16.35 10.57
C LYS A 515 2.07 16.41 10.26
N PRO A 516 2.50 16.17 9.01
CA PRO A 516 3.92 16.25 8.67
C PRO A 516 4.39 17.71 8.64
N TYR A 517 5.69 17.89 8.80
CA TYR A 517 6.32 19.13 8.36
C TYR A 517 6.19 19.25 6.84
N ILE A 518 5.77 20.42 6.36
CA ILE A 518 5.70 20.74 4.93
C ILE A 518 6.62 21.93 4.66
N ARG A 519 7.61 21.72 3.83
CA ARG A 519 8.59 22.74 3.44
C ARG A 519 7.91 23.85 2.64
N LYS A 520 8.24 25.11 2.96
CA LYS A 520 7.73 26.28 2.22
C LYS A 520 8.00 26.18 0.72
N GLY A 521 6.96 26.40 -0.09
CA GLY A 521 6.97 26.25 -1.57
C GLY A 521 6.77 24.81 -2.05
N TRP A 522 6.42 23.88 -1.14
CA TRP A 522 6.06 22.49 -1.43
C TRP A 522 4.68 22.12 -0.88
N GLU A 523 3.86 23.12 -0.56
CA GLU A 523 2.47 22.92 -0.15
C GLU A 523 1.64 22.32 -1.29
N PHE A 524 0.61 21.52 -0.96
CA PHE A 524 -0.20 20.77 -1.93
C PHE A 524 -1.69 20.68 -1.53
#